data_564773a244cc06547c22ea1df8762a6f
#
_entry.id   564773a244cc06547c22ea1df8762a6f
#
_cell.length_a   1.000
_cell.length_b   1.000
_cell.length_c   1.000
_cell.angle_alpha   90.00
_cell.angle_beta   90.00
_cell.angle_gamma   90.00
#
_symmetry.space_group_name_H-M   'P 1'
#
loop_
_entity.id
_entity.type
_entity.pdbx_description
1 polymer ?
#
loop_
_entity_poly.entity_id
_entity_poly.type
_entity_poly.pdbx_seq_one_letter_code
_entity_poly.pdbx_strand_id
1 'polypeptide(L)'
;SGDAIKLAVNPWTGSAVNAYVAQQVIQCNLGVPVDIVDIDENATWLGLDDGSLDAVLEVWPSGHAADHKTYVEEKKSVVDLGVLGPAAKIGWYVPKFVIDEHPELATWEGFKNPDLAKLFATAESGDLGQFTMGDPSYVTYDEQIIANLKLPLKYVVAGSEAALLTAIDQAIADKKPLLLQFWLRPGPSSWCSSMMRCVAV
;
A
#
# COMPACT_ATOMS: atom_id res chain seq x y z
N SER A 1 -36.83 -4.66 9.51
CA SER A 1 -35.55 -4.44 8.79
C SER A 1 -34.51 -4.10 9.85
N GLY A 2 -33.49 -4.92 10.00
CA GLY A 2 -32.34 -4.60 10.84
C GLY A 2 -31.52 -3.47 10.19
N ASP A 3 -30.68 -2.82 10.98
CA ASP A 3 -29.76 -1.82 10.47
C ASP A 3 -28.81 -2.46 9.43
N ALA A 4 -28.38 -1.68 8.44
CA ALA A 4 -27.45 -2.15 7.43
C ALA A 4 -26.07 -2.39 8.04
N ILE A 5 -25.39 -3.47 7.61
CA ILE A 5 -23.98 -3.70 7.94
C ILE A 5 -23.14 -2.67 7.18
N LYS A 6 -22.25 -1.98 7.88
CA LYS A 6 -21.36 -0.94 7.32
C LYS A 6 -19.97 -1.50 7.11
N LEU A 7 -19.58 -1.69 5.84
CA LEU A 7 -18.26 -2.17 5.45
C LEU A 7 -17.36 -1.00 5.03
N ALA A 8 -16.19 -0.91 5.63
CA ALA A 8 -15.18 0.07 5.26
C ALA A 8 -14.56 -0.27 3.90
N VAL A 9 -14.32 0.77 3.08
CA VAL A 9 -13.47 0.74 1.88
C VAL A 9 -12.36 1.77 2.05
N ASN A 10 -11.13 1.29 2.08
CA ASN A 10 -9.95 2.12 2.10
C ASN A 10 -9.51 2.47 0.66
N PRO A 11 -8.66 3.52 0.45
CA PRO A 11 -8.45 4.11 -0.88
C PRO A 11 -7.51 3.30 -1.78
N TRP A 12 -7.77 2.00 -1.94
CA TRP A 12 -7.12 1.13 -2.93
C TRP A 12 -8.09 0.08 -3.48
N THR A 13 -7.82 -0.35 -4.69
CA THR A 13 -8.69 -1.25 -5.48
C THR A 13 -8.97 -2.58 -4.78
N GLY A 14 -8.00 -3.16 -4.10
CA GLY A 14 -8.16 -4.42 -3.37
C GLY A 14 -9.24 -4.31 -2.29
N SER A 15 -9.20 -3.26 -1.49
CA SER A 15 -10.21 -2.98 -0.45
C SER A 15 -11.62 -2.87 -1.05
N ALA A 16 -11.76 -2.09 -2.13
CA ALA A 16 -13.03 -1.91 -2.81
C ALA A 16 -13.58 -3.25 -3.34
N VAL A 17 -12.76 -4.03 -4.06
CA VAL A 17 -13.19 -5.33 -4.60
C VAL A 17 -13.65 -6.26 -3.48
N ASN A 18 -12.89 -6.38 -2.39
CA ASN A 18 -13.23 -7.22 -1.26
C ASN A 18 -14.55 -6.81 -0.60
N ALA A 19 -14.75 -5.52 -0.36
CA ALA A 19 -15.97 -5.00 0.26
C ALA A 19 -17.20 -5.18 -0.63
N TYR A 20 -17.12 -4.88 -1.93
CA TYR A 20 -18.25 -5.05 -2.84
C TYR A 20 -18.61 -6.51 -3.09
N VAL A 21 -17.64 -7.42 -3.11
CA VAL A 21 -17.90 -8.86 -3.17
C VAL A 21 -18.63 -9.33 -1.90
N ALA A 22 -18.14 -8.91 -0.72
CA ALA A 22 -18.79 -9.26 0.54
C ALA A 22 -20.20 -8.67 0.63
N GLN A 23 -20.42 -7.43 0.21
CA GLN A 23 -21.73 -6.80 0.12
C GLN A 23 -22.69 -7.68 -0.68
N GLN A 24 -22.30 -8.08 -1.90
CA GLN A 24 -23.17 -8.93 -2.75
C GLN A 24 -23.46 -10.29 -2.12
N VAL A 25 -22.44 -10.94 -1.54
CA VAL A 25 -22.60 -12.24 -0.86
C VAL A 25 -23.57 -12.13 0.32
N ILE A 26 -23.40 -11.13 1.17
CA ILE A 26 -24.25 -10.92 2.37
C ILE A 26 -25.69 -10.59 1.95
N GLN A 27 -25.88 -9.66 1.04
CA GLN A 27 -27.21 -9.25 0.59
C GLN A 27 -27.96 -10.39 -0.11
N CYS A 28 -27.28 -11.13 -1.02
CA CYS A 28 -27.94 -12.18 -1.79
C CYS A 28 -28.23 -13.44 -0.97
N ASN A 29 -27.36 -13.80 -0.02
CA ASN A 29 -27.52 -15.08 0.69
C ASN A 29 -28.18 -14.93 2.07
N LEU A 30 -28.00 -13.77 2.72
CA LEU A 30 -28.53 -13.54 4.08
C LEU A 30 -29.69 -12.55 4.08
N GLY A 31 -29.93 -11.81 2.99
CA GLY A 31 -30.97 -10.81 2.91
C GLY A 31 -30.74 -9.60 3.81
N VAL A 32 -29.51 -9.39 4.29
CA VAL A 32 -29.13 -8.28 5.17
C VAL A 32 -28.61 -7.12 4.31
N PRO A 33 -29.14 -5.90 4.48
CA PRO A 33 -28.62 -4.73 3.76
C PRO A 33 -27.16 -4.44 4.18
N VAL A 34 -26.36 -3.99 3.22
CA VAL A 34 -24.94 -3.62 3.46
C VAL A 34 -24.66 -2.27 2.82
N ASP A 35 -24.15 -1.34 3.62
CA ASP A 35 -23.66 -0.05 3.19
C ASP A 35 -22.15 -0.07 3.04
N ILE A 36 -21.63 0.53 1.98
CA ILE A 36 -20.22 0.75 1.77
C ILE A 36 -19.85 2.15 2.26
N VAL A 37 -18.80 2.22 3.07
CA VAL A 37 -18.30 3.47 3.66
C VAL A 37 -16.88 3.71 3.21
N ASP A 38 -16.66 4.69 2.33
CA ASP A 38 -15.33 5.14 1.95
C ASP A 38 -14.68 5.87 3.12
N ILE A 39 -13.52 5.41 3.55
CA ILE A 39 -12.85 5.92 4.75
C ILE A 39 -11.32 5.74 4.65
N ASP A 40 -10.58 6.67 5.25
CA ASP A 40 -9.14 6.58 5.38
C ASP A 40 -8.71 5.42 6.28
N GLU A 41 -7.55 4.84 5.99
CA GLU A 41 -7.00 3.69 6.69
C GLU A 41 -6.88 3.92 8.21
N ASN A 42 -6.39 5.08 8.62
CA ASN A 42 -6.28 5.44 10.04
C ASN A 42 -7.63 5.60 10.75
N ALA A 43 -8.63 6.15 10.05
CA ALA A 43 -9.95 6.40 10.62
C ALA A 43 -10.77 5.10 10.75
N THR A 44 -10.43 4.05 10.01
CA THR A 44 -11.11 2.75 10.05
C THR A 44 -11.11 2.15 11.46
N TRP A 45 -9.99 2.19 12.16
CA TRP A 45 -9.86 1.61 13.50
C TRP A 45 -10.76 2.30 14.54
N LEU A 46 -10.85 3.63 14.45
CA LEU A 46 -11.74 4.40 15.30
C LEU A 46 -13.21 4.11 14.98
N GLY A 47 -13.55 4.00 13.69
CA GLY A 47 -14.91 3.66 13.27
C GLY A 47 -15.35 2.26 13.72
N LEU A 48 -14.45 1.31 13.76
CA LEU A 48 -14.71 -0.02 14.34
C LEU A 48 -14.86 0.03 15.87
N ASP A 49 -14.05 0.85 16.55
CA ASP A 49 -14.07 1.00 18.03
C ASP A 49 -15.36 1.64 18.51
N ASP A 50 -15.88 2.65 17.81
CA ASP A 50 -17.08 3.39 18.20
C ASP A 50 -18.39 2.84 17.60
N GLY A 51 -18.30 1.81 16.74
CA GLY A 51 -19.44 1.17 16.11
C GLY A 51 -20.05 1.97 14.94
N SER A 52 -19.37 2.98 14.42
CA SER A 52 -19.76 3.64 13.16
C SER A 52 -19.47 2.80 11.92
N LEU A 53 -18.61 1.77 12.07
CA LEU A 53 -18.33 0.70 11.11
C LEU A 53 -18.52 -0.66 11.78
N ASP A 54 -18.95 -1.64 11.00
CA ASP A 54 -19.09 -3.04 11.47
C ASP A 54 -17.91 -3.92 11.08
N ALA A 55 -17.31 -3.70 9.90
CA ALA A 55 -16.14 -4.49 9.47
C ALA A 55 -15.29 -3.78 8.42
N VAL A 56 -14.03 -4.21 8.36
CA VAL A 56 -13.09 -3.98 7.26
C VAL A 56 -12.52 -5.32 6.81
N LEU A 57 -12.36 -5.53 5.52
CA LEU A 57 -11.95 -6.82 4.96
C LEU A 57 -10.47 -6.92 4.62
N GLU A 58 -9.78 -5.80 4.53
CA GLU A 58 -8.37 -5.78 4.17
C GLU A 58 -7.59 -4.85 5.09
N VAL A 59 -6.77 -5.42 5.94
CA VAL A 59 -5.86 -4.70 6.84
C VAL A 59 -4.42 -5.12 6.55
N TRP A 60 -3.52 -4.15 6.51
CA TRP A 60 -2.09 -4.35 6.30
C TRP A 60 -1.34 -4.24 7.64
N PRO A 61 -1.02 -5.37 8.31
CA PRO A 61 -0.60 -5.37 9.71
C PRO A 61 0.70 -4.60 9.98
N SER A 62 1.58 -4.48 8.96
CA SER A 62 2.88 -3.81 9.10
C SER A 62 2.76 -2.34 9.50
N GLY A 63 1.71 -1.64 9.07
CA GLY A 63 1.44 -0.26 9.45
C GLY A 63 0.65 -0.11 10.76
N HIS A 64 -0.09 -1.15 11.16
CA HIS A 64 -1.13 -1.09 12.18
C HIS A 64 -0.85 -1.91 13.46
N ALA A 65 0.41 -2.21 13.76
CA ALA A 65 0.75 -2.96 14.97
C ALA A 65 0.28 -2.28 16.26
N ALA A 66 0.35 -0.94 16.32
CA ALA A 66 -0.11 -0.17 17.49
C ALA A 66 -1.63 -0.17 17.61
N ASP A 67 -2.35 -0.05 16.49
CA ASP A 67 -3.81 -0.07 16.45
C ASP A 67 -4.33 -1.46 16.83
N HIS A 68 -3.75 -2.52 16.27
CA HIS A 68 -4.09 -3.90 16.64
C HIS A 68 -3.91 -4.13 18.14
N LYS A 69 -2.76 -3.71 18.69
CA LYS A 69 -2.54 -3.81 20.14
C LYS A 69 -3.61 -3.07 20.93
N THR A 70 -3.93 -1.83 20.55
CA THR A 70 -4.89 -0.99 21.26
C THR A 70 -6.31 -1.54 21.19
N TYR A 71 -6.82 -1.84 20.00
CA TYR A 71 -8.24 -2.13 19.79
C TYR A 71 -8.57 -3.61 19.91
N VAL A 72 -7.65 -4.52 19.53
CA VAL A 72 -7.88 -5.97 19.57
C VAL A 72 -7.41 -6.57 20.90
N GLU A 73 -6.18 -6.22 21.36
CA GLU A 73 -5.59 -6.89 22.52
C GLU A 73 -5.99 -6.22 23.85
N GLU A 74 -5.91 -4.88 23.94
CA GLU A 74 -6.13 -4.12 25.17
C GLU A 74 -7.61 -3.78 25.39
N LYS A 75 -8.22 -3.01 24.48
CA LYS A 75 -9.64 -2.63 24.56
C LYS A 75 -10.60 -3.78 24.28
N LYS A 76 -10.23 -4.68 23.37
CA LYS A 76 -11.07 -5.78 22.89
C LYS A 76 -12.39 -5.33 22.28
N SER A 77 -12.39 -4.14 21.70
CA SER A 77 -13.55 -3.57 21.00
C SER A 77 -13.60 -4.00 19.54
N VAL A 78 -12.49 -4.47 18.98
CA VAL A 78 -12.37 -5.01 17.62
C VAL A 78 -11.91 -6.46 17.70
N VAL A 79 -12.41 -7.30 16.81
CA VAL A 79 -12.05 -8.73 16.71
C VAL A 79 -11.32 -8.97 15.39
N ASP A 80 -10.10 -9.53 15.47
CA ASP A 80 -9.39 -10.05 14.31
C ASP A 80 -9.93 -11.43 13.96
N LEU A 81 -10.53 -11.56 12.78
CA LEU A 81 -11.10 -12.82 12.25
C LEU A 81 -10.10 -13.64 11.44
N GLY A 82 -8.86 -13.19 11.33
CA GLY A 82 -7.78 -13.87 10.64
C GLY A 82 -7.56 -13.40 9.20
N VAL A 83 -6.82 -14.21 8.44
CA VAL A 83 -6.36 -13.82 7.11
C VAL A 83 -7.45 -13.90 6.05
N LEU A 84 -7.50 -12.89 5.18
CA LEU A 84 -8.46 -12.85 4.06
C LEU A 84 -8.17 -13.92 2.99
N GLY A 85 -6.93 -14.38 2.89
CA GLY A 85 -6.50 -15.43 1.96
C GLY A 85 -5.38 -15.00 0.99
N PRO A 86 -5.55 -13.99 0.14
CA PRO A 86 -4.46 -13.54 -0.73
C PRO A 86 -3.29 -12.98 0.08
N ALA A 87 -2.11 -13.56 -0.07
CA ALA A 87 -0.88 -12.99 0.50
C ALA A 87 -0.29 -11.97 -0.47
N ALA A 88 0.14 -10.81 0.07
CA ALA A 88 0.87 -9.80 -0.67
C ALA A 88 1.99 -9.21 0.20
N LYS A 89 2.94 -8.51 -0.41
CA LYS A 89 4.07 -7.87 0.26
C LYS A 89 4.11 -6.41 -0.14
N ILE A 90 4.03 -5.53 0.86
CA ILE A 90 4.39 -4.11 0.71
C ILE A 90 5.90 -4.00 0.69
N GLY A 91 6.42 -3.07 -0.10
CA GLY A 91 7.86 -2.80 -0.15
C GLY A 91 8.20 -1.70 -1.14
N TRP A 92 9.49 -1.50 -1.33
CA TRP A 92 10.02 -0.63 -2.36
C TRP A 92 10.20 -1.39 -3.65
N TYR A 93 9.80 -0.80 -4.74
CA TYR A 93 9.84 -1.42 -6.05
C TYR A 93 10.48 -0.51 -7.08
N VAL A 94 11.22 -1.14 -7.99
CA VAL A 94 11.81 -0.50 -9.17
C VAL A 94 11.51 -1.33 -10.41
N PRO A 95 11.49 -0.75 -11.64
CA PRO A 95 11.42 -1.53 -12.87
C PRO A 95 12.57 -2.55 -12.97
N LYS A 96 12.28 -3.74 -13.48
CA LYS A 96 13.25 -4.84 -13.57
C LYS A 96 14.54 -4.44 -14.28
N PHE A 97 14.44 -3.68 -15.38
CA PHE A 97 15.59 -3.25 -16.15
C PHE A 97 16.58 -2.39 -15.33
N VAL A 98 16.09 -1.66 -14.32
CA VAL A 98 16.94 -0.87 -13.42
C VAL A 98 17.87 -1.79 -12.62
N ILE A 99 17.35 -2.92 -12.10
CA ILE A 99 18.17 -3.90 -11.37
C ILE A 99 19.09 -4.69 -12.32
N ASP A 100 18.62 -4.96 -13.54
CA ASP A 100 19.45 -5.64 -14.54
C ASP A 100 20.69 -4.80 -14.94
N GLU A 101 20.53 -3.46 -14.98
CA GLU A 101 21.61 -2.50 -15.27
C GLU A 101 22.43 -2.12 -14.03
N HIS A 102 21.79 -2.05 -12.87
CA HIS A 102 22.38 -1.63 -11.59
C HIS A 102 22.01 -2.61 -10.47
N PRO A 103 22.66 -3.80 -10.40
CA PRO A 103 22.34 -4.83 -9.43
C PRO A 103 22.43 -4.38 -7.95
N GLU A 104 23.23 -3.35 -7.67
CA GLU A 104 23.38 -2.75 -6.33
C GLU A 104 22.06 -2.20 -5.79
N LEU A 105 21.13 -1.78 -6.67
CA LEU A 105 19.82 -1.25 -6.31
C LEU A 105 18.80 -2.34 -5.93
N ALA A 106 19.22 -3.61 -5.92
CA ALA A 106 18.39 -4.69 -5.40
C ALA A 106 18.17 -4.60 -3.88
N THR A 107 18.99 -3.83 -3.18
CA THR A 107 18.87 -3.56 -1.75
C THR A 107 18.95 -2.05 -1.47
N TRP A 108 18.45 -1.65 -0.31
CA TRP A 108 18.43 -0.24 0.11
C TRP A 108 19.83 0.38 0.23
N GLU A 109 20.87 -0.44 0.48
CA GLU A 109 22.26 0.01 0.56
C GLU A 109 22.74 0.66 -0.74
N GLY A 110 22.26 0.18 -1.90
CA GLY A 110 22.58 0.75 -3.20
C GLY A 110 22.17 2.20 -3.32
N PHE A 111 21.06 2.58 -2.68
CA PHE A 111 20.58 3.98 -2.68
C PHE A 111 21.39 4.93 -1.80
N LYS A 112 22.35 4.44 -0.99
CA LYS A 112 23.33 5.30 -0.31
C LYS A 112 24.31 5.96 -1.28
N ASN A 113 24.51 5.39 -2.45
CA ASN A 113 25.29 6.00 -3.51
C ASN A 113 24.49 7.12 -4.17
N PRO A 114 24.92 8.40 -4.05
CA PRO A 114 24.18 9.53 -4.61
C PRO A 114 24.00 9.47 -6.13
N ASP A 115 24.98 8.89 -6.85
CA ASP A 115 24.91 8.77 -8.30
C ASP A 115 23.86 7.78 -8.75
N LEU A 116 23.72 6.65 -8.02
CA LEU A 116 22.65 5.67 -8.26
C LEU A 116 21.28 6.20 -7.85
N ALA A 117 21.17 6.87 -6.69
CA ALA A 117 19.93 7.48 -6.27
C ALA A 117 19.46 8.56 -7.26
N LYS A 118 20.39 9.34 -7.83
CA LYS A 118 20.12 10.39 -8.82
C LYS A 118 19.51 9.86 -10.12
N LEU A 119 19.63 8.58 -10.44
CA LEU A 119 18.94 7.96 -11.59
C LEU A 119 17.42 8.13 -11.49
N PHE A 120 16.89 8.26 -10.28
CA PHE A 120 15.47 8.44 -9.99
C PHE A 120 15.07 9.92 -9.82
N ALA A 121 15.98 10.86 -10.12
CA ALA A 121 15.69 12.29 -9.96
C ALA A 121 14.63 12.76 -10.95
N THR A 122 13.79 13.67 -10.49
CA THR A 122 12.74 14.32 -11.27
C THR A 122 12.82 15.84 -11.12
N ALA A 123 12.00 16.59 -11.85
CA ALA A 123 11.88 18.03 -11.67
C ALA A 123 11.45 18.39 -10.24
N GLU A 124 10.65 17.53 -9.59
CA GLU A 124 10.17 17.75 -8.24
C GLU A 124 11.22 17.43 -7.17
N SER A 125 12.02 16.38 -7.36
CA SER A 125 13.05 15.97 -6.39
C SER A 125 14.37 16.73 -6.52
N GLY A 126 14.60 17.43 -7.65
CA GLY A 126 15.84 18.15 -7.91
C GLY A 126 17.02 17.20 -8.06
N ASP A 127 18.07 17.39 -7.25
CA ASP A 127 19.28 16.56 -7.27
C ASP A 127 19.14 15.24 -6.49
N LEU A 128 18.06 15.07 -5.72
CA LEU A 128 17.79 13.83 -4.99
C LEU A 128 17.00 12.83 -5.86
N GLY A 129 17.17 11.54 -5.61
CA GLY A 129 16.27 10.54 -6.17
C GLY A 129 14.85 10.72 -5.64
N GLN A 130 13.85 10.50 -6.47
CA GLN A 130 12.46 10.53 -6.01
C GLN A 130 12.04 9.16 -5.52
N PHE A 131 11.51 9.12 -4.29
CA PHE A 131 10.71 8.01 -3.78
C PHE A 131 9.24 8.40 -3.87
N THR A 132 8.44 7.61 -4.58
CA THR A 132 7.05 7.93 -4.85
C THR A 132 6.12 7.09 -3.99
N MET A 133 5.29 7.76 -3.20
CA MET A 133 4.25 7.19 -2.37
C MET A 133 2.88 7.39 -3.01
N GLY A 134 1.91 6.51 -2.73
CA GLY A 134 0.57 6.58 -3.30
C GLY A 134 -0.34 7.61 -2.64
N ASP A 135 -1.35 7.13 -1.96
CA ASP A 135 -2.32 7.98 -1.27
C ASP A 135 -1.73 8.50 0.06
N PRO A 136 -1.96 9.78 0.41
CA PRO A 136 -1.43 10.36 1.65
C PRO A 136 -1.98 9.71 2.93
N SER A 137 -3.08 8.98 2.85
CA SER A 137 -3.65 8.25 3.98
C SER A 137 -3.04 6.87 4.23
N TYR A 138 -2.18 6.37 3.32
CA TYR A 138 -1.52 5.07 3.53
C TYR A 138 -0.60 5.10 4.74
N VAL A 139 -0.73 4.12 5.60
CA VAL A 139 0.09 4.00 6.82
C VAL A 139 1.37 3.23 6.52
N THR A 140 2.45 3.98 6.36
CA THR A 140 3.79 3.43 6.08
C THR A 140 4.87 4.16 6.86
N TYR A 141 6.09 3.60 6.87
CA TYR A 141 7.25 4.19 7.54
C TYR A 141 8.34 4.64 6.57
N ASP A 142 8.03 4.77 5.27
CA ASP A 142 9.02 5.00 4.22
C ASP A 142 9.78 6.33 4.39
N GLU A 143 9.09 7.40 4.76
CA GLU A 143 9.73 8.69 5.03
C GLU A 143 10.72 8.59 6.20
N GLN A 144 10.34 7.91 7.27
CA GLN A 144 11.20 7.66 8.44
C GLN A 144 12.38 6.75 8.08
N ILE A 145 12.18 5.74 7.24
CA ILE A 145 13.24 4.86 6.74
C ILE A 145 14.25 5.67 5.94
N ILE A 146 13.81 6.49 4.98
CA ILE A 146 14.66 7.38 4.19
C ILE A 146 15.49 8.28 5.09
N ALA A 147 14.85 8.93 6.07
CA ALA A 147 15.50 9.84 6.99
C ALA A 147 16.52 9.14 7.91
N ASN A 148 16.13 8.01 8.52
CA ASN A 148 16.97 7.27 9.46
C ASN A 148 18.20 6.65 8.79
N LEU A 149 18.04 6.16 7.57
CA LEU A 149 19.12 5.59 6.77
C LEU A 149 19.94 6.67 6.02
N LYS A 150 19.51 7.94 6.10
CA LYS A 150 20.13 9.11 5.44
C LYS A 150 20.29 8.89 3.92
N LEU A 151 19.26 8.32 3.30
CA LEU A 151 19.28 8.10 1.85
C LEU A 151 19.11 9.43 1.10
N PRO A 152 19.84 9.66 0.00
CA PRO A 152 19.69 10.85 -0.83
C PRO A 152 18.41 10.75 -1.69
N LEU A 153 17.28 10.55 -1.05
CA LEU A 153 15.96 10.41 -1.64
C LEU A 153 15.01 11.49 -1.11
N LYS A 154 14.15 12.00 -1.98
CA LYS A 154 13.03 12.86 -1.62
C LYS A 154 11.74 12.05 -1.63
N TYR A 155 11.03 12.04 -0.52
CA TYR A 155 9.69 11.46 -0.41
C TYR A 155 8.67 12.37 -1.10
N VAL A 156 7.90 11.82 -2.04
CA VAL A 156 6.91 12.53 -2.85
C VAL A 156 5.62 11.72 -2.89
N VAL A 157 4.49 12.37 -2.63
CA VAL A 157 3.17 11.73 -2.63
C VAL A 157 2.48 11.93 -3.97
N ALA A 158 2.15 10.84 -4.66
CA ALA A 158 1.47 10.88 -5.95
C ALA A 158 -0.04 11.17 -5.84
N GLY A 159 -0.63 10.94 -4.67
CA GLY A 159 -2.00 11.28 -4.34
C GLY A 159 -3.03 10.15 -4.47
N SER A 160 -2.71 9.03 -5.12
CA SER A 160 -3.62 7.87 -5.24
C SER A 160 -2.91 6.61 -5.78
N GLU A 161 -3.57 5.44 -5.61
CA GLU A 161 -3.15 4.19 -6.28
C GLU A 161 -3.13 4.35 -7.82
N ALA A 162 -4.13 5.02 -8.39
CA ALA A 162 -4.22 5.22 -9.83
C ALA A 162 -3.04 6.04 -10.38
N ALA A 163 -2.54 7.01 -9.61
CA ALA A 163 -1.35 7.77 -9.97
C ALA A 163 -0.09 6.90 -9.94
N LEU A 164 0.05 5.99 -8.95
CA LEU A 164 1.16 5.02 -8.92
C LEU A 164 1.12 4.08 -10.13
N LEU A 165 -0.04 3.53 -10.47
CA LEU A 165 -0.20 2.65 -11.63
C LEU A 165 0.17 3.37 -12.93
N THR A 166 -0.27 4.62 -13.09
CA THR A 166 0.10 5.46 -14.24
C THR A 166 1.60 5.68 -14.31
N ALA A 167 2.25 5.96 -13.17
CA ALA A 167 3.70 6.16 -13.10
C ALA A 167 4.46 4.87 -13.48
N ILE A 168 3.98 3.71 -13.04
CA ILE A 168 4.55 2.40 -13.40
C ILE A 168 4.45 2.17 -14.92
N ASP A 169 3.27 2.38 -15.51
CA ASP A 169 3.04 2.18 -16.94
C ASP A 169 3.95 3.09 -17.77
N GLN A 170 4.05 4.36 -17.41
CA GLN A 170 4.93 5.32 -18.08
C GLN A 170 6.41 4.96 -17.94
N ALA A 171 6.86 4.59 -16.74
CA ALA A 171 8.24 4.21 -16.48
C ALA A 171 8.66 2.99 -17.31
N ILE A 172 7.77 2.00 -17.44
CA ILE A 172 8.00 0.80 -18.24
C ILE A 172 8.02 1.14 -19.74
N ALA A 173 7.05 1.91 -20.22
CA ALA A 173 6.94 2.29 -21.64
C ALA A 173 8.14 3.12 -22.10
N ASP A 174 8.56 4.08 -21.29
CA ASP A 174 9.63 5.02 -21.60
C ASP A 174 11.03 4.50 -21.20
N LYS A 175 11.10 3.34 -20.54
CA LYS A 175 12.33 2.79 -19.91
C LYS A 175 13.02 3.80 -18.99
N LYS A 176 12.23 4.47 -18.14
CA LYS A 176 12.73 5.43 -17.15
C LYS A 176 12.79 4.79 -15.76
N PRO A 177 13.85 5.07 -14.97
CA PRO A 177 13.89 4.65 -13.58
C PRO A 177 12.72 5.23 -12.79
N LEU A 178 12.15 4.38 -11.92
CA LEU A 178 11.09 4.74 -10.98
C LEU A 178 11.35 3.98 -9.68
N LEU A 179 11.29 4.67 -8.54
CA LEU A 179 11.32 4.07 -7.20
C LEU A 179 10.02 4.45 -6.49
N LEU A 180 9.28 3.44 -6.03
CA LEU A 180 8.01 3.67 -5.38
C LEU A 180 7.71 2.65 -4.28
N GLN A 181 6.86 3.05 -3.33
CA GLN A 181 6.14 2.12 -2.47
C GLN A 181 5.03 1.46 -3.30
N PHE A 182 4.94 0.15 -3.19
CA PHE A 182 3.86 -0.61 -3.81
C PHE A 182 3.62 -1.94 -3.07
N TRP A 183 2.64 -2.72 -3.54
CA TRP A 183 2.37 -4.06 -3.01
C TRP A 183 2.13 -5.04 -4.15
N LEU A 184 2.73 -6.22 -4.05
CA LEU A 184 2.60 -7.28 -5.04
C LEU A 184 2.30 -8.62 -4.39
N ARG A 185 1.49 -9.44 -5.07
CA ARG A 185 1.38 -10.86 -4.71
C ARG A 185 2.71 -11.54 -5.01
N PRO A 186 3.25 -12.37 -4.08
CA PRO A 186 4.38 -13.22 -4.41
C PRO A 186 4.00 -14.21 -5.51
N GLY A 187 4.83 -14.32 -6.55
CA GLY A 187 4.66 -15.31 -7.62
C GLY A 187 4.97 -14.77 -9.02
N PRO A 188 5.33 -15.66 -9.97
CA PRO A 188 5.78 -15.28 -11.31
C PRO A 188 4.64 -14.84 -12.24
N SER A 189 3.38 -14.97 -11.84
CA SER A 189 2.21 -14.81 -12.71
C SER A 189 1.51 -13.46 -12.64
N SER A 190 1.95 -12.52 -11.79
CA SER A 190 1.39 -11.19 -11.79
C SER A 190 2.12 -10.30 -12.80
N TRP A 191 1.36 -9.50 -13.56
CA TRP A 191 1.90 -8.53 -14.52
C TRP A 191 2.99 -7.65 -13.88
N CYS A 192 2.74 -7.11 -12.71
CA CYS A 192 3.72 -6.32 -11.97
C CYS A 192 4.97 -7.12 -11.56
N SER A 193 4.86 -8.40 -11.15
CA SER A 193 6.03 -9.18 -10.74
C SER A 193 6.98 -9.54 -11.89
N SER A 194 6.53 -9.51 -13.15
CA SER A 194 7.40 -9.70 -14.30
C SER A 194 8.19 -8.44 -14.68
N MET A 195 7.65 -7.26 -14.37
CA MET A 195 8.19 -5.96 -14.79
C MET A 195 8.85 -5.17 -13.66
N MET A 196 8.44 -5.42 -12.42
CA MET A 196 8.95 -4.74 -11.22
C MET A 196 9.77 -5.69 -10.34
N ARG A 197 10.72 -5.16 -9.59
CA ARG A 197 11.51 -5.88 -8.59
C ARG A 197 11.38 -5.22 -7.23
N CYS A 198 11.20 -6.06 -6.20
CA CYS A 198 11.26 -5.62 -4.82
C CYS A 198 12.71 -5.31 -4.43
N VAL A 199 12.92 -4.13 -3.87
CA VAL A 199 14.15 -3.76 -3.19
C VAL A 199 14.11 -4.33 -1.78
N ALA A 200 15.17 -5.00 -1.34
CA ALA A 200 15.25 -5.46 0.05
C ALA A 200 15.55 -4.26 0.97
N VAL A 201 14.61 -3.96 1.85
CA VAL A 201 14.67 -2.88 2.84
C VAL A 201 14.65 -3.47 4.24
#